data_47bf8f3b9ff81fcafcd29ffe495b0e81
#
_entry.id   47bf8f3b9ff81fcafcd29ffe495b0e81
#
_cell.length_a   1.000
_cell.length_b   1.000
_cell.length_c   1.000
_cell.angle_alpha   90.00
_cell.angle_beta   90.00
_cell.angle_gamma   90.00
#
_symmetry.space_group_name_H-M   'P 1'
#
loop_
_entity.id
_entity.type
_entity.pdbx_description
1 polymer ?
#
loop_
_entity_poly.entity_id
_entity_poly.type
_entity_poly.pdbx_seq_one_letter_code
_entity_poly.pdbx_strand_id
1 'polypeptide(L)'
;ILIGDTAQLPPVGEEHSPALDRMELGGYGLEVIEAELTQVVRQLDSSGILWNATRLRECLTGGYAVPKIRVSFPDMHTVPGNELIEYMEQSYHRCGKDGTIVITRSNKRANIYNMGIRNRILDYDCELGGGDMVMVAKNKYLNGKDLIANGEMAIVQRLRNERELYGFRFADATLKLIDRTDSGQEEQDGQG
;
A
#
# COMPACT_ATOMS: atom_id res chain seq x y z
N ILE A 1 11.49 -6.65 -19.74
CA ILE A 1 11.11 -5.23 -19.63
C ILE A 1 11.10 -4.89 -18.15
N LEU A 2 11.82 -3.83 -17.75
CA LEU A 2 11.80 -3.26 -16.40
C LEU A 2 10.98 -1.98 -16.46
N ILE A 3 10.10 -1.81 -15.50
CA ILE A 3 9.22 -0.63 -15.40
C ILE A 3 9.35 -0.09 -13.98
N GLY A 4 9.59 1.21 -13.83
CA GLY A 4 9.71 1.83 -12.53
C GLY A 4 9.65 3.34 -12.60
N ASP A 5 9.83 3.99 -11.47
CA ASP A 5 9.80 5.44 -11.31
C ASP A 5 10.88 5.86 -10.33
N THR A 6 11.87 6.60 -10.80
CA THR A 6 13.00 7.09 -10.00
C THR A 6 12.63 8.13 -8.96
N ALA A 7 11.42 8.70 -9.02
CA ALA A 7 10.91 9.61 -7.99
C ALA A 7 10.17 8.86 -6.85
N GLN A 8 9.98 7.54 -6.95
CA GLN A 8 9.45 6.71 -5.87
C GLN A 8 10.57 6.26 -4.93
N LEU A 9 10.19 5.76 -3.74
CA LEU A 9 11.15 5.26 -2.77
C LEU A 9 11.95 4.09 -3.36
N PRO A 10 13.30 4.12 -3.23
CA PRO A 10 14.13 3.02 -3.68
C PRO A 10 13.98 1.78 -2.78
N PRO A 11 14.59 0.65 -3.15
CA PRO A 11 14.67 -0.52 -2.27
C PRO A 11 15.31 -0.16 -0.92
N VAL A 12 14.92 -0.89 0.15
CA VAL A 12 15.40 -0.62 1.50
C VAL A 12 16.93 -0.76 1.57
N GLY A 13 17.60 0.32 1.98
CA GLY A 13 19.06 0.36 2.10
C GLY A 13 19.78 0.89 0.86
N GLU A 14 19.06 1.21 -0.21
CA GLU A 14 19.61 1.76 -1.44
C GLU A 14 19.24 3.25 -1.59
N GLU A 15 20.10 4.02 -2.25
CA GLU A 15 19.81 5.42 -2.59
C GLU A 15 18.97 5.54 -3.88
N HIS A 16 19.11 4.57 -4.77
CA HIS A 16 18.37 4.45 -6.02
C HIS A 16 18.09 2.97 -6.35
N SER A 17 17.22 2.71 -7.31
CA SER A 17 16.93 1.34 -7.74
C SER A 17 17.96 0.87 -8.78
N PRO A 18 18.82 -0.11 -8.49
CA PRO A 18 19.80 -0.64 -9.47
C PRO A 18 19.13 -1.18 -10.73
N ALA A 19 17.89 -1.67 -10.62
CA ALA A 19 17.12 -2.18 -11.75
C ALA A 19 16.66 -1.09 -12.74
N LEU A 20 16.77 0.17 -12.37
CA LEU A 20 16.47 1.34 -13.21
C LEU A 20 17.73 2.12 -13.61
N ASP A 21 18.91 1.63 -13.21
CA ASP A 21 20.18 2.26 -13.56
C ASP A 21 20.80 1.57 -14.78
N ARG A 22 20.96 2.34 -15.86
CA ARG A 22 21.53 1.86 -17.11
C ARG A 22 22.99 1.39 -16.94
N MET A 23 23.77 2.04 -16.09
CA MET A 23 25.19 1.67 -15.89
C MET A 23 25.30 0.36 -15.13
N GLU A 24 24.48 0.19 -14.11
CA GLU A 24 24.40 -1.07 -13.34
C GLU A 24 23.98 -2.24 -14.25
N LEU A 25 22.94 -2.05 -15.05
CA LEU A 25 22.45 -3.07 -15.98
C LEU A 25 23.49 -3.38 -17.06
N GLY A 26 24.22 -2.37 -17.54
CA GLY A 26 25.34 -2.54 -18.48
C GLY A 26 26.49 -3.37 -17.89
N GLY A 27 26.73 -3.27 -16.57
CA GLY A 27 27.70 -4.10 -15.83
C GLY A 27 27.38 -5.60 -15.88
N TYR A 28 26.12 -5.96 -16.04
CA TYR A 28 25.67 -7.36 -16.26
C TYR A 28 25.70 -7.79 -17.75
N GLY A 29 26.27 -6.96 -18.62
CA GLY A 29 26.34 -7.26 -20.06
C GLY A 29 25.00 -7.08 -20.81
N LEU A 30 24.07 -6.36 -20.24
CA LEU A 30 22.76 -6.09 -20.86
C LEU A 30 22.83 -4.84 -21.75
N GLU A 31 22.26 -4.93 -22.95
CA GLU A 31 22.00 -3.76 -23.78
C GLU A 31 20.67 -3.13 -23.35
N VAL A 32 20.72 -1.89 -22.88
CA VAL A 32 19.57 -1.19 -22.30
C VAL A 32 19.07 -0.12 -23.25
N ILE A 33 17.79 -0.20 -23.59
CA ILE A 33 17.03 0.84 -24.28
C ILE A 33 16.09 1.48 -23.28
N GLU A 34 16.21 2.79 -23.10
CA GLU A 34 15.39 3.55 -22.17
C GLU A 34 14.27 4.28 -22.91
N ALA A 35 13.09 4.31 -22.29
CA ALA A 35 11.97 5.10 -22.73
C ALA A 35 11.29 5.73 -21.49
N GLU A 36 11.10 7.05 -21.53
CA GLU A 36 10.45 7.77 -20.44
C GLU A 36 9.01 8.14 -20.83
N LEU A 37 8.06 7.78 -19.94
CA LEU A 37 6.66 8.15 -20.06
C LEU A 37 6.43 9.43 -19.25
N THR A 38 6.21 10.55 -19.92
CA THR A 38 6.06 11.86 -19.26
C THR A 38 4.62 12.32 -19.11
N GLN A 39 3.68 11.72 -19.86
CA GLN A 39 2.28 12.11 -19.82
C GLN A 39 1.53 11.42 -18.67
N VAL A 40 0.91 12.20 -17.78
CA VAL A 40 0.04 11.71 -16.72
C VAL A 40 -1.39 11.55 -17.24
N VAL A 41 -1.92 10.32 -17.21
CA VAL A 41 -3.26 10.01 -17.75
C VAL A 41 -4.31 9.85 -16.63
N ARG A 42 -3.87 9.61 -15.38
CA ARG A 42 -4.77 9.25 -14.26
C ARG A 42 -5.50 10.41 -13.61
N GLN A 43 -5.03 11.63 -13.80
CA GLN A 43 -5.53 12.82 -13.11
C GLN A 43 -5.93 13.88 -14.13
N LEU A 44 -6.94 14.69 -13.79
CA LEU A 44 -7.32 15.86 -14.58
C LEU A 44 -6.29 16.96 -14.40
N ASP A 45 -6.08 17.79 -15.41
CA ASP A 45 -5.13 18.92 -15.38
C ASP A 45 -5.43 19.92 -14.25
N SER A 46 -6.68 19.98 -13.78
CA SER A 46 -7.11 20.82 -12.64
C SER A 46 -6.92 20.16 -11.28
N SER A 47 -6.37 18.94 -11.21
CA SER A 47 -6.17 18.20 -9.94
C SER A 47 -5.05 18.81 -9.11
N GLY A 48 -5.35 19.10 -7.85
CA GLY A 48 -4.36 19.53 -6.86
C GLY A 48 -3.40 18.40 -6.50
N ILE A 49 -3.85 17.15 -6.58
CA ILE A 49 -2.99 15.98 -6.39
C ILE A 49 -1.92 15.95 -7.49
N LEU A 50 -2.30 16.06 -8.75
CA LEU A 50 -1.36 16.09 -9.88
C LEU A 50 -0.42 17.29 -9.77
N TRP A 51 -0.94 18.49 -9.50
CA TRP A 51 -0.13 19.69 -9.37
C TRP A 51 0.95 19.52 -8.29
N ASN A 52 0.58 19.06 -7.09
CA ASN A 52 1.53 18.85 -6.00
C ASN A 52 2.51 17.73 -6.30
N ALA A 53 2.07 16.61 -6.89
CA ALA A 53 2.94 15.51 -7.28
C ALA A 53 4.00 15.94 -8.30
N THR A 54 3.60 16.70 -9.31
CA THR A 54 4.53 17.28 -10.30
C THR A 54 5.54 18.21 -9.63
N ARG A 55 5.07 19.06 -8.72
CA ARG A 55 5.95 19.98 -8.00
C ARG A 55 6.94 19.27 -7.07
N LEU A 56 6.51 18.18 -6.42
CA LEU A 56 7.41 17.33 -5.65
C LEU A 56 8.49 16.71 -6.54
N ARG A 57 8.11 16.19 -7.70
CA ARG A 57 9.05 15.60 -8.68
C ARG A 57 10.08 16.64 -9.17
N GLU A 58 9.65 17.85 -9.51
CA GLU A 58 10.54 18.94 -9.89
C GLU A 58 11.55 19.28 -8.78
N CYS A 59 11.13 19.27 -7.51
CA CYS A 59 12.02 19.50 -6.38
C CYS A 59 13.06 18.38 -6.21
N LEU A 60 12.71 17.13 -6.50
CA LEU A 60 13.64 15.99 -6.45
C LEU A 60 14.71 16.09 -7.53
N THR A 61 14.34 16.49 -8.75
CA THR A 61 15.27 16.62 -9.89
C THR A 61 16.09 17.90 -9.85
N GLY A 62 15.51 19.01 -9.35
CA GLY A 62 16.14 20.33 -9.31
C GLY A 62 17.02 20.60 -8.07
N GLY A 63 17.06 19.70 -7.11
CA GLY A 63 17.81 19.78 -5.85
C GLY A 63 17.40 20.93 -4.92
N TYR A 64 17.10 20.61 -3.65
CA TYR A 64 17.15 21.49 -2.47
C TYR A 64 15.99 22.46 -2.16
N ALA A 65 14.93 22.56 -2.92
CA ALA A 65 13.77 23.35 -2.48
C ALA A 65 12.84 22.47 -1.63
N VAL A 66 12.53 22.87 -0.40
CA VAL A 66 11.47 22.24 0.39
C VAL A 66 10.14 22.49 -0.32
N PRO A 67 9.44 21.46 -0.79
CA PRO A 67 8.19 21.65 -1.52
C PRO A 67 7.13 22.23 -0.60
N LYS A 68 6.40 23.24 -1.09
CA LYS A 68 5.23 23.78 -0.41
C LYS A 68 3.98 23.13 -1.02
N ILE A 69 3.27 22.36 -0.22
CA ILE A 69 2.00 21.75 -0.63
C ILE A 69 0.94 22.85 -0.75
N ARG A 70 0.29 22.92 -1.91
CA ARG A 70 -0.81 23.83 -2.16
C ARG A 70 -2.13 23.09 -2.00
N VAL A 71 -2.97 23.55 -1.10
CA VAL A 71 -4.26 22.91 -0.73
C VAL A 71 -5.49 23.66 -1.25
N SER A 72 -5.29 24.70 -2.08
CA SER A 72 -6.40 25.50 -2.65
C SER A 72 -6.99 24.89 -3.93
N PHE A 73 -7.23 23.57 -3.91
CA PHE A 73 -7.83 22.84 -5.01
C PHE A 73 -9.08 22.11 -4.50
N PRO A 74 -10.10 21.87 -5.38
CA PRO A 74 -11.34 21.22 -4.98
C PRO A 74 -11.17 19.79 -4.47
N ASP A 75 -10.12 19.10 -4.90
CA ASP A 75 -9.76 17.72 -4.54
C ASP A 75 -8.81 17.63 -3.34
N MET A 76 -8.50 18.75 -2.69
CA MET A 76 -7.60 18.81 -1.54
C MET A 76 -8.20 19.60 -0.39
N HIS A 77 -8.12 19.05 0.81
CA HIS A 77 -8.63 19.69 2.02
C HIS A 77 -7.63 19.59 3.16
N THR A 78 -7.52 20.67 3.93
CA THR A 78 -6.79 20.64 5.21
C THR A 78 -7.79 20.33 6.31
N VAL A 79 -7.52 19.29 7.09
CA VAL A 79 -8.36 18.87 8.20
C VAL A 79 -7.67 19.23 9.52
N PRO A 80 -8.27 20.05 10.37
CA PRO A 80 -7.78 20.31 11.71
C PRO A 80 -7.76 19.02 12.55
N GLY A 81 -6.78 18.90 13.46
CA GLY A 81 -6.62 17.67 14.23
C GLY A 81 -7.82 17.29 15.11
N ASN A 82 -8.58 18.28 15.59
CA ASN A 82 -9.80 18.07 16.36
C ASN A 82 -10.98 17.56 15.51
N GLU A 83 -10.96 17.74 14.20
CA GLU A 83 -12.01 17.31 13.26
C GLU A 83 -11.63 16.03 12.50
N LEU A 84 -10.40 15.55 12.69
CA LEU A 84 -9.86 14.44 11.91
C LEU A 84 -10.71 13.16 11.99
N ILE A 85 -11.21 12.84 13.18
CA ILE A 85 -12.03 11.62 13.38
C ILE A 85 -13.33 11.73 12.60
N GLU A 86 -14.02 12.86 12.68
CA GLU A 86 -15.27 13.10 11.95
C GLU A 86 -15.07 13.02 10.43
N TYR A 87 -14.00 13.63 9.90
CA TYR A 87 -13.66 13.52 8.48
C TYR A 87 -13.36 12.08 8.05
N MET A 88 -12.68 11.31 8.90
CA MET A 88 -12.42 9.90 8.64
C MET A 88 -13.72 9.10 8.62
N GLU A 89 -14.61 9.28 9.62
CA GLU A 89 -15.93 8.63 9.64
C GLU A 89 -16.74 8.94 8.38
N GLN A 90 -16.80 10.20 7.98
CA GLN A 90 -17.48 10.62 6.74
C GLN A 90 -16.86 9.97 5.49
N SER A 91 -15.51 9.86 5.44
CA SER A 91 -14.82 9.23 4.33
C SER A 91 -15.14 7.74 4.24
N TYR A 92 -15.06 7.02 5.36
CA TYR A 92 -15.38 5.59 5.41
C TYR A 92 -16.86 5.32 5.12
N HIS A 93 -17.75 6.21 5.55
CA HIS A 93 -19.18 6.10 5.24
C HIS A 93 -19.46 6.30 3.76
N ARG A 94 -18.81 7.27 3.12
CA ARG A 94 -19.02 7.63 1.72
C ARG A 94 -18.33 6.70 0.75
N CYS A 95 -17.08 6.34 1.02
CA CYS A 95 -16.20 5.65 0.08
C CYS A 95 -15.95 4.18 0.46
N GLY A 96 -16.32 3.76 1.66
CA GLY A 96 -16.04 2.43 2.17
C GLY A 96 -14.56 2.19 2.53
N LYS A 97 -14.28 0.96 2.95
CA LYS A 97 -12.92 0.53 3.31
C LYS A 97 -11.99 0.52 2.09
N ASP A 98 -12.49 0.14 0.94
CA ASP A 98 -11.71 0.01 -0.30
C ASP A 98 -11.42 1.37 -0.95
N GLY A 99 -12.24 2.38 -0.65
CA GLY A 99 -12.11 3.73 -1.19
C GLY A 99 -11.43 4.73 -0.25
N THR A 100 -11.00 4.30 0.94
CA THR A 100 -10.38 5.18 1.94
C THR A 100 -9.06 4.63 2.43
N ILE A 101 -7.98 5.41 2.33
CA ILE A 101 -6.66 5.06 2.84
C ILE A 101 -6.09 6.17 3.71
N VAL A 102 -5.44 5.79 4.82
CA VAL A 102 -4.72 6.71 5.71
C VAL A 102 -3.23 6.48 5.57
N ILE A 103 -2.52 7.47 5.05
CA ILE A 103 -1.07 7.41 4.85
C ILE A 103 -0.37 8.02 6.06
N THR A 104 0.57 7.29 6.65
CA THR A 104 1.35 7.74 7.80
C THR A 104 2.85 7.54 7.54
N ARG A 105 3.67 8.26 8.30
CA ARG A 105 5.14 8.17 8.15
C ARG A 105 5.80 7.05 8.95
N SER A 106 5.05 6.27 9.73
CA SER A 106 5.62 5.19 10.54
C SER A 106 4.61 4.09 10.85
N ASN A 107 5.08 2.84 10.96
CA ASN A 107 4.27 1.69 11.34
C ASN A 107 3.62 1.87 12.71
N LYS A 108 4.30 2.51 13.67
CA LYS A 108 3.72 2.83 14.98
C LYS A 108 2.48 3.70 14.85
N ARG A 109 2.51 4.74 14.00
CA ARG A 109 1.35 5.59 13.74
C ARG A 109 0.27 4.84 12.96
N ALA A 110 0.65 4.05 11.95
CA ALA A 110 -0.30 3.23 11.20
C ALA A 110 -1.10 2.33 12.14
N ASN A 111 -0.45 1.65 13.09
CA ASN A 111 -1.13 0.81 14.07
C ASN A 111 -2.11 1.59 14.96
N ILE A 112 -1.73 2.80 15.40
CA ILE A 112 -2.64 3.66 16.19
C ILE A 112 -3.88 4.03 15.37
N TYR A 113 -3.71 4.43 14.10
CA TYR A 113 -4.84 4.73 13.22
C TYR A 113 -5.68 3.48 12.93
N ASN A 114 -5.06 2.35 12.64
CA ASN A 114 -5.77 1.10 12.38
C ASN A 114 -6.64 0.71 13.58
N MET A 115 -6.13 0.78 14.80
CA MET A 115 -6.92 0.50 16.01
C MET A 115 -8.04 1.53 16.20
N GLY A 116 -7.76 2.82 15.97
CA GLY A 116 -8.77 3.87 16.08
C GLY A 116 -9.90 3.72 15.07
N ILE A 117 -9.57 3.46 13.80
CA ILE A 117 -10.55 3.19 12.73
C ILE A 117 -11.36 1.96 13.08
N ARG A 118 -10.71 0.89 13.48
CA ARG A 118 -11.32 -0.37 13.81
C ARG A 118 -12.35 -0.25 14.92
N ASN A 119 -11.96 0.37 16.04
CA ASN A 119 -12.81 0.43 17.23
C ASN A 119 -13.89 1.52 17.15
N ARG A 120 -13.60 2.66 16.50
CA ARG A 120 -14.51 3.83 16.52
C ARG A 120 -15.34 3.98 15.26
N ILE A 121 -14.80 3.57 14.09
CA ILE A 121 -15.45 3.78 12.80
C ILE A 121 -16.10 2.50 12.30
N LEU A 122 -15.44 1.35 12.48
CA LEU A 122 -15.92 0.06 12.02
C LEU A 122 -16.63 -0.77 13.09
N ASP A 123 -16.60 -0.31 14.34
CA ASP A 123 -17.23 -0.96 15.51
C ASP A 123 -16.78 -2.42 15.71
N TYR A 124 -15.49 -2.66 15.54
CA TYR A 124 -14.87 -3.98 15.73
C TYR A 124 -14.16 -4.06 17.08
N ASP A 125 -14.62 -4.95 17.97
CA ASP A 125 -14.03 -5.15 19.30
C ASP A 125 -12.80 -6.06 19.30
N CYS A 126 -12.63 -6.91 18.27
CA CYS A 126 -11.51 -7.85 18.19
C CYS A 126 -10.30 -7.25 17.48
N GLU A 127 -9.09 -7.73 17.77
CA GLU A 127 -7.85 -7.24 17.14
C GLU A 127 -7.74 -7.60 15.66
N LEU A 128 -8.27 -8.76 15.27
CA LEU A 128 -8.37 -9.23 13.90
C LEU A 128 -9.64 -10.06 13.76
N GLY A 129 -10.35 -9.95 12.65
CA GLY A 129 -11.60 -10.67 12.42
C GLY A 129 -11.90 -10.91 10.94
N GLY A 130 -12.96 -11.66 10.68
CA GLY A 130 -13.46 -11.86 9.33
C GLY A 130 -13.89 -10.53 8.71
N GLY A 131 -13.53 -10.31 7.44
CA GLY A 131 -13.78 -9.06 6.71
C GLY A 131 -12.69 -8.00 6.88
N ASP A 132 -11.65 -8.25 7.68
CA ASP A 132 -10.52 -7.35 7.77
C ASP A 132 -9.66 -7.39 6.52
N MET A 133 -9.16 -6.22 6.13
CA MET A 133 -8.16 -6.08 5.10
C MET A 133 -6.78 -6.15 5.73
N VAL A 134 -5.94 -7.03 5.22
CA VAL A 134 -4.57 -7.22 5.67
C VAL A 134 -3.60 -7.12 4.50
N MET A 135 -2.37 -6.70 4.77
CA MET A 135 -1.30 -6.62 3.79
C MET A 135 -0.20 -7.62 4.14
N VAL A 136 0.28 -8.32 3.14
CA VAL A 136 1.41 -9.24 3.28
C VAL A 136 2.68 -8.45 3.56
N ALA A 137 3.30 -8.67 4.71
CA ALA A 137 4.48 -7.92 5.15
C ALA A 137 5.82 -8.52 4.69
N LYS A 138 5.82 -9.76 4.19
CA LYS A 138 7.02 -10.46 3.68
C LYS A 138 6.62 -11.44 2.58
N ASN A 139 7.48 -11.55 1.58
CA ASN A 139 7.34 -12.58 0.54
C ASN A 139 7.25 -13.97 1.15
N LYS A 140 6.29 -14.76 0.70
CA LYS A 140 6.11 -16.15 1.11
C LYS A 140 5.78 -17.01 -0.09
N TYR A 141 6.46 -18.16 -0.21
CA TYR A 141 6.12 -19.17 -1.19
C TYR A 141 5.14 -20.18 -0.59
N LEU A 142 4.01 -20.37 -1.24
CA LEU A 142 3.07 -21.45 -0.94
C LEU A 142 3.47 -22.66 -1.79
N ASN A 143 3.53 -23.84 -1.16
CA ASN A 143 3.84 -25.11 -1.83
C ASN A 143 5.10 -25.05 -2.71
N GLY A 144 6.02 -24.14 -2.44
CA GLY A 144 7.28 -23.98 -3.17
C GLY A 144 7.16 -23.40 -4.58
N LYS A 145 5.97 -23.01 -5.03
CA LYS A 145 5.72 -22.51 -6.39
C LYS A 145 5.01 -21.17 -6.43
N ASP A 146 3.98 -20.99 -5.61
CA ASP A 146 3.15 -19.79 -5.65
C ASP A 146 3.69 -18.73 -4.71
N LEU A 147 4.20 -17.65 -5.26
CA LEU A 147 4.68 -16.51 -4.49
C LEU A 147 3.48 -15.64 -4.05
N ILE A 148 3.38 -15.39 -2.74
CA ILE A 148 2.62 -14.27 -2.20
C ILE A 148 3.64 -13.15 -1.92
N ALA A 149 3.50 -12.05 -2.65
CA ALA A 149 4.46 -10.97 -2.59
C ALA A 149 4.18 -10.00 -1.42
N ASN A 150 5.25 -9.40 -0.90
CA ASN A 150 5.12 -8.27 0.03
C ASN A 150 4.30 -7.14 -0.62
N GLY A 151 3.33 -6.59 0.11
CA GLY A 151 2.43 -5.56 -0.37
C GLY A 151 1.12 -6.09 -0.97
N GLU A 152 0.98 -7.39 -1.25
CA GLU A 152 -0.31 -7.93 -1.70
C GLU A 152 -1.36 -7.77 -0.60
N MET A 153 -2.58 -7.37 -1.03
CA MET A 153 -3.72 -7.16 -0.14
C MET A 153 -4.62 -8.39 -0.11
N ALA A 154 -5.13 -8.69 1.06
CA ALA A 154 -6.05 -9.80 1.25
C ALA A 154 -7.17 -9.46 2.24
N ILE A 155 -8.31 -10.13 2.09
CA ILE A 155 -9.42 -10.06 3.04
C ILE A 155 -9.39 -11.32 3.89
N VAL A 156 -9.45 -11.16 5.21
CA VAL A 156 -9.58 -12.26 6.15
C VAL A 156 -10.97 -12.84 6.00
N GLN A 157 -11.06 -14.08 5.55
CA GLN A 157 -12.34 -14.82 5.49
C GLN A 157 -12.65 -15.50 6.83
N ARG A 158 -11.63 -16.10 7.44
CA ARG A 158 -11.78 -16.89 8.67
C ARG A 158 -10.50 -16.93 9.49
N LEU A 159 -10.64 -16.91 10.81
CA LEU A 159 -9.57 -17.14 11.78
C LEU A 159 -9.85 -18.41 12.59
N ARG A 160 -8.79 -19.16 12.88
CA ARG A 160 -8.82 -20.35 13.72
C ARG A 160 -7.54 -20.46 14.53
N ASN A 161 -7.56 -21.32 15.57
CA ASN A 161 -6.39 -21.74 16.34
C ASN A 161 -5.57 -20.54 16.86
N GLU A 162 -6.26 -19.57 17.44
CA GLU A 162 -5.58 -18.46 18.11
C GLU A 162 -4.73 -19.01 19.26
N ARG A 163 -3.46 -18.60 19.30
CA ARG A 163 -2.50 -19.04 20.30
C ARG A 163 -1.50 -17.95 20.61
N GLU A 164 -0.96 -17.96 21.81
CA GLU A 164 0.13 -17.11 22.23
C GLU A 164 1.39 -17.93 22.44
N LEU A 165 2.49 -17.49 21.81
CA LEU A 165 3.82 -18.12 21.93
C LEU A 165 4.87 -17.01 22.05
N TYR A 166 5.70 -17.09 23.07
CA TYR A 166 6.79 -16.12 23.32
C TYR A 166 6.33 -14.64 23.36
N GLY A 167 5.12 -14.40 23.87
CA GLY A 167 4.54 -13.04 23.92
C GLY A 167 4.00 -12.52 22.59
N PHE A 168 3.96 -13.34 21.54
CA PHE A 168 3.33 -13.04 20.25
C PHE A 168 2.02 -13.83 20.10
N ARG A 169 1.05 -13.18 19.50
CA ARG A 169 -0.24 -13.81 19.18
C ARG A 169 -0.21 -14.30 17.73
N PHE A 170 -0.68 -15.51 17.54
CA PHE A 170 -0.76 -16.19 16.25
C PHE A 170 -2.17 -16.70 16.02
N ALA A 171 -2.58 -16.70 14.76
CA ALA A 171 -3.81 -17.36 14.33
C ALA A 171 -3.62 -17.96 12.93
N ASP A 172 -4.33 -19.03 12.64
CA ASP A 172 -4.42 -19.57 11.30
C ASP A 172 -5.53 -18.80 10.56
N ALA A 173 -5.18 -18.15 9.45
CA ALA A 173 -6.10 -17.32 8.69
C ALA A 173 -6.36 -17.90 7.29
N THR A 174 -7.64 -17.99 6.92
CA THR A 174 -8.04 -18.17 5.52
C THR A 174 -8.17 -16.78 4.91
N LEU A 175 -7.41 -16.52 3.86
CA LEU A 175 -7.31 -15.20 3.21
C LEU A 175 -7.80 -15.29 1.77
N LYS A 176 -8.53 -14.27 1.31
CA LYS A 176 -8.84 -14.03 -0.10
C LYS A 176 -7.95 -12.90 -0.62
N LEU A 177 -7.05 -13.20 -1.53
CA LEU A 177 -6.22 -12.18 -2.21
C LEU A 177 -7.10 -11.32 -3.13
N ILE A 178 -6.94 -9.99 -3.07
CA ILE A 178 -7.84 -9.06 -3.78
C ILE A 178 -7.54 -9.04 -5.28
N ASP A 179 -6.26 -9.07 -5.64
CA ASP A 179 -5.82 -8.89 -7.03
C ASP A 179 -5.69 -10.21 -7.82
N ARG A 180 -5.94 -11.34 -7.19
CA ARG A 180 -5.92 -12.64 -7.89
C ARG A 180 -7.35 -13.02 -8.28
N THR A 181 -7.62 -13.05 -9.57
CA THR A 181 -8.81 -13.68 -10.13
C THR A 181 -8.76 -15.16 -9.76
N ASP A 182 -9.83 -15.69 -9.15
CA ASP A 182 -10.00 -17.12 -8.88
C ASP A 182 -9.87 -17.92 -10.19
N SER A 183 -8.65 -18.33 -10.54
CA SER A 183 -8.46 -19.44 -11.44
C SER A 183 -8.86 -20.68 -10.62
N GLY A 184 -10.08 -21.15 -10.84
CA GLY A 184 -10.75 -22.18 -10.06
C GLY A 184 -9.83 -23.34 -9.71
N GLN A 185 -9.60 -23.52 -8.43
CA GLN A 185 -9.24 -24.80 -7.84
C GLN A 185 -10.28 -25.07 -6.76
N GLU A 186 -11.18 -25.99 -7.13
CA GLU A 186 -12.06 -26.68 -6.22
C GLU A 186 -11.22 -27.25 -5.07
N GLU A 187 -11.64 -26.93 -3.83
CA GLU A 187 -11.18 -27.62 -2.64
C GLU A 187 -11.38 -29.12 -2.81
N GLN A 188 -10.32 -29.87 -2.99
CA GLN A 188 -10.33 -31.29 -2.69
C GLN A 188 -10.15 -31.41 -1.18
N ASP A 189 -11.27 -31.61 -0.49
CA ASP A 189 -11.31 -32.16 0.84
C ASP A 189 -10.57 -33.51 0.85
N GLY A 190 -9.31 -33.49 1.24
CA GLY A 190 -8.53 -34.68 1.53
C GLY A 190 -8.93 -35.25 2.86
N GLN A 191 -9.84 -36.18 2.85
CA GLN A 191 -9.97 -37.20 3.89
C GLN A 191 -8.70 -38.06 3.90
N GLY A 192 -8.05 -38.16 5.08
CA GLY A 192 -6.94 -39.07 5.32
C GLY A 192 -6.29 -38.77 6.65
#